data_6e7b61ee0e79936f9f7f11e5bfe92543
#
_entry.id   6e7b61ee0e79936f9f7f11e5bfe92543
#
_cell.length_a   1.000
_cell.length_b   1.000
_cell.length_c   1.000
_cell.angle_alpha   90.00
_cell.angle_beta   90.00
_cell.angle_gamma   90.00
#
_symmetry.space_group_name_H-M   'P 1'
#
loop_
_entity.id
_entity.type
_entity.pdbx_description
1 polymer ?
#
loop_
_entity_poly.entity_id
_entity_poly.type
_entity_poly.pdbx_seq_one_letter_code
_entity_poly.pdbx_strand_id
1 'polypeptide(L)'
;VILGARDFSLPHVPERSKKGNRITSRVFRLLFGMKITDTQTGLRAIPRKYLAPFIRVSGDRYEYETNMLLSMKRDSIPFSEVKIDTVYIDDNQTSHFRPVRDSIRIYGLILSFVLSSVISFLIDTGLFTLFNIFLFSWNEYSYAISLVCARVISSSANYLINRRVVFQNGEKSSVVRYYILAAVLLTVSASVGQLFSQFLSLPKPVETVIKIAVDLVMFIVSFRMQHTWVFKNKSEVSEK
;
A
#
# COMPACT_ATOMS: atom_id res chain seq x y z
N VAL A 1 15.62 10.01 -15.14
CA VAL A 1 16.44 9.90 -13.93
C VAL A 1 17.30 8.65 -14.03
N ILE A 2 18.57 8.74 -13.62
CA ILE A 2 19.45 7.57 -13.55
C ILE A 2 19.68 7.24 -12.07
N LEU A 3 19.50 5.98 -11.71
CA LEU A 3 19.72 5.46 -10.36
C LEU A 3 20.96 4.58 -10.37
N GLY A 4 21.92 4.84 -9.47
CA GLY A 4 23.03 3.94 -9.24
C GLY A 4 22.54 2.71 -8.50
N ALA A 5 22.65 1.52 -9.04
CA ALA A 5 22.19 0.28 -8.43
C ALA A 5 23.36 -0.57 -7.95
N ARG A 6 23.41 -0.85 -6.66
CA ARG A 6 24.40 -1.74 -6.05
C ARG A 6 24.13 -3.18 -6.44
N ASP A 7 25.19 -3.95 -6.62
CA ASP A 7 25.06 -5.37 -6.88
C ASP A 7 25.02 -6.17 -5.56
N PHE A 8 23.81 -6.53 -5.13
CA PHE A 8 23.58 -7.27 -3.89
C PHE A 8 23.93 -8.78 -4.01
N SER A 9 24.35 -9.26 -5.17
CA SER A 9 24.80 -10.66 -5.34
C SER A 9 26.24 -10.88 -4.88
N LEU A 10 27.02 -9.82 -4.77
CA LEU A 10 28.43 -9.88 -4.43
C LEU A 10 28.66 -10.41 -2.99
N PRO A 11 29.71 -11.24 -2.76
CA PRO A 11 29.93 -11.87 -1.46
C PRO A 11 30.24 -10.88 -0.33
N HIS A 12 30.89 -9.77 -0.63
CA HIS A 12 31.26 -8.75 0.36
C HIS A 12 30.10 -7.84 0.80
N VAL A 13 28.90 -8.01 0.24
CA VAL A 13 27.72 -7.21 0.65
C VAL A 13 27.16 -7.76 1.96
N PRO A 14 26.95 -6.94 3.00
CA PRO A 14 26.39 -7.39 4.25
C PRO A 14 25.01 -8.03 4.10
N GLU A 15 24.78 -9.17 4.76
CA GLU A 15 23.52 -9.93 4.66
C GLU A 15 22.29 -9.12 5.07
N ARG A 16 22.42 -8.20 6.03
CA ARG A 16 21.33 -7.28 6.42
C ARG A 16 20.90 -6.41 5.24
N SER A 17 21.87 -5.87 4.50
CA SER A 17 21.61 -5.03 3.32
C SER A 17 20.94 -5.84 2.20
N LYS A 18 21.44 -7.07 1.94
CA LYS A 18 20.81 -7.99 0.96
C LYS A 18 19.35 -8.28 1.31
N LYS A 19 19.08 -8.67 2.56
CA LYS A 19 17.72 -8.99 3.03
C LYS A 19 16.79 -7.78 2.99
N GLY A 20 17.24 -6.64 3.51
CA GLY A 20 16.48 -5.40 3.54
C GLY A 20 16.09 -4.95 2.13
N ASN A 21 17.05 -4.85 1.22
CA ASN A 21 16.78 -4.45 -0.15
C ASN A 21 15.88 -5.44 -0.88
N ARG A 22 16.07 -6.76 -0.69
CA ARG A 22 15.21 -7.81 -1.31
C ARG A 22 13.75 -7.66 -0.88
N ILE A 23 13.50 -7.40 0.41
CA ILE A 23 12.16 -7.17 0.95
C ILE A 23 11.57 -5.92 0.31
N THR A 24 12.29 -4.79 0.35
CA THR A 24 11.80 -3.52 -0.18
C THR A 24 11.55 -3.57 -1.68
N SER A 25 12.44 -4.17 -2.46
CA SER A 25 12.25 -4.35 -3.92
C SER A 25 11.02 -5.21 -4.24
N ARG A 26 10.75 -6.26 -3.44
CA ARG A 26 9.52 -7.06 -3.59
C ARG A 26 8.26 -6.24 -3.25
N VAL A 27 8.30 -5.45 -2.19
CA VAL A 27 7.22 -4.54 -1.81
C VAL A 27 6.95 -3.53 -2.92
N PHE A 28 7.98 -2.90 -3.47
CA PHE A 28 7.84 -1.96 -4.58
C PHE A 28 7.24 -2.62 -5.83
N ARG A 29 7.65 -3.84 -6.15
CA ARG A 29 7.09 -4.61 -7.26
C ARG A 29 5.62 -4.97 -7.02
N LEU A 30 5.29 -5.49 -5.84
CA LEU A 30 3.95 -5.97 -5.51
C LEU A 30 2.95 -4.84 -5.31
N LEU A 31 3.31 -3.80 -4.56
CA LEU A 31 2.36 -2.75 -4.19
C LEU A 31 2.34 -1.58 -5.19
N PHE A 32 3.50 -1.20 -5.73
CA PHE A 32 3.59 -0.04 -6.62
C PHE A 32 3.81 -0.42 -8.10
N GLY A 33 4.03 -1.70 -8.41
CA GLY A 33 4.30 -2.16 -9.78
C GLY A 33 5.62 -1.62 -10.35
N MET A 34 6.58 -1.27 -9.48
CA MET A 34 7.89 -0.76 -9.85
C MET A 34 8.94 -1.87 -9.78
N LYS A 35 9.67 -2.09 -10.86
CA LYS A 35 10.81 -3.02 -10.88
C LYS A 35 12.06 -2.20 -10.60
N ILE A 36 12.54 -2.24 -9.37
CA ILE A 36 13.76 -1.55 -8.91
C ILE A 36 14.64 -2.57 -8.21
N THR A 37 15.93 -2.58 -8.53
CA THR A 37 16.90 -3.50 -7.95
C THR A 37 17.51 -2.96 -6.67
N ASP A 38 17.69 -1.63 -6.56
CA ASP A 38 18.17 -0.94 -5.38
C ASP A 38 17.24 0.23 -5.00
N THR A 39 16.43 0.00 -3.98
CA THR A 39 15.42 0.98 -3.54
C THR A 39 15.96 2.07 -2.62
N GLN A 40 17.17 1.91 -2.09
CA GLN A 40 17.76 2.80 -1.09
C GLN A 40 19.08 3.43 -1.57
N THR A 41 19.33 3.45 -2.87
CA THR A 41 20.50 4.14 -3.42
C THR A 41 20.37 5.64 -3.30
N GLY A 42 21.41 6.30 -2.77
CA GLY A 42 21.51 7.76 -2.74
C GLY A 42 22.15 8.34 -4.01
N LEU A 43 22.85 7.52 -4.80
CA LEU A 43 23.51 8.01 -6.03
C LEU A 43 22.49 8.10 -7.16
N ARG A 44 22.13 9.34 -7.53
CA ARG A 44 21.09 9.63 -8.53
C ARG A 44 21.52 10.78 -9.42
N ALA A 45 21.38 10.61 -10.74
CA ALA A 45 21.52 11.71 -11.70
C ALA A 45 20.12 12.18 -12.10
N ILE A 46 19.83 13.45 -11.78
CA ILE A 46 18.50 14.04 -11.93
C ILE A 46 18.57 15.15 -12.98
N PRO A 47 17.88 15.02 -14.13
CA PRO A 47 17.75 16.09 -15.08
C PRO A 47 17.10 17.33 -14.46
N ARG A 48 17.57 18.53 -14.86
CA ARG A 48 17.12 19.83 -14.32
C ARG A 48 15.59 19.97 -14.31
N LYS A 49 14.93 19.49 -15.33
CA LYS A 49 13.45 19.54 -15.45
C LYS A 49 12.69 18.82 -14.35
N TYR A 50 13.32 17.88 -13.64
CA TYR A 50 12.69 17.11 -12.54
C TYR A 50 13.13 17.58 -11.15
N LEU A 51 13.98 18.59 -11.02
CA LEU A 51 14.42 19.08 -9.71
C LEU A 51 13.27 19.70 -8.91
N ALA A 52 12.43 20.52 -9.54
CA ALA A 52 11.35 21.20 -8.86
C ALA A 52 10.33 20.23 -8.20
N PRO A 53 9.82 19.17 -8.87
CA PRO A 53 8.99 18.17 -8.21
C PRO A 53 9.72 17.44 -7.08
N PHE A 54 11.00 17.12 -7.20
CA PHE A 54 11.73 16.39 -6.16
C PHE A 54 12.05 17.22 -4.92
N ILE A 55 12.25 18.53 -5.03
CA ILE A 55 12.40 19.43 -3.89
C ILE A 55 11.15 19.42 -3.00
N ARG A 56 9.97 19.13 -3.57
CA ARG A 56 8.69 19.07 -2.83
C ARG A 56 8.43 17.71 -2.19
N VAL A 57 9.26 16.71 -2.45
CA VAL A 57 9.11 15.39 -1.84
C VAL A 57 9.47 15.47 -0.37
N SER A 58 8.58 14.98 0.49
CA SER A 58 8.80 14.94 1.94
C SER A 58 9.82 13.87 2.33
N GLY A 59 10.54 14.14 3.42
CA GLY A 59 11.52 13.23 4.02
C GLY A 59 12.90 13.87 4.11
N ASP A 60 13.58 13.62 5.24
CA ASP A 60 14.89 14.21 5.52
C ASP A 60 15.99 13.14 5.65
N ARG A 61 15.60 11.86 5.51
CA ARG A 61 16.49 10.71 5.68
C ARG A 61 16.17 9.61 4.65
N TYR A 62 16.31 8.35 5.03
CA TYR A 62 16.09 7.17 4.18
C TYR A 62 14.68 7.08 3.56
N GLU A 63 13.68 7.69 4.19
CA GLU A 63 12.33 7.81 3.62
C GLU A 63 12.30 8.71 2.38
N TYR A 64 13.19 9.70 2.26
CA TYR A 64 13.25 10.58 1.09
C TYR A 64 13.52 9.80 -0.19
N GLU A 65 14.50 8.88 -0.18
CA GLU A 65 14.82 8.04 -1.34
C GLU A 65 13.60 7.23 -1.78
N THR A 66 12.86 6.69 -0.81
CA THR A 66 11.64 5.92 -1.04
C THR A 66 10.52 6.80 -1.60
N ASN A 67 10.28 7.95 -0.97
CA ASN A 67 9.24 8.89 -1.39
C ASN A 67 9.52 9.48 -2.79
N MET A 68 10.80 9.70 -3.12
CA MET A 68 11.21 10.11 -4.44
C MET A 68 10.89 9.05 -5.51
N LEU A 69 11.13 7.75 -5.23
CA LEU A 69 10.75 6.67 -6.13
C LEU A 69 9.22 6.61 -6.32
N LEU A 70 8.45 6.79 -5.26
CA LEU A 70 6.98 6.83 -5.32
C LEU A 70 6.50 8.05 -6.14
N SER A 71 7.14 9.22 -5.97
CA SER A 71 6.87 10.40 -6.79
C SER A 71 7.17 10.15 -8.26
N MET A 72 8.30 9.51 -8.59
CA MET A 72 8.63 9.13 -9.97
C MET A 72 7.52 8.26 -10.59
N LYS A 73 6.98 7.29 -9.82
CA LYS A 73 5.88 6.45 -10.28
C LYS A 73 4.60 7.25 -10.49
N ARG A 74 4.25 8.11 -9.53
CA ARG A 74 3.05 8.95 -9.58
C ARG A 74 3.07 9.87 -10.79
N ASP A 75 4.22 10.53 -11.00
CA ASP A 75 4.38 11.58 -12.01
C ASP A 75 4.87 11.01 -13.36
N SER A 76 4.89 9.67 -13.47
CA SER A 76 5.34 8.95 -14.69
C SER A 76 6.72 9.37 -15.17
N ILE A 77 7.63 9.71 -14.25
CA ILE A 77 9.01 10.11 -14.55
C ILE A 77 9.81 8.84 -14.93
N PRO A 78 10.38 8.78 -16.15
CA PRO A 78 11.16 7.62 -16.58
C PRO A 78 12.49 7.56 -15.82
N PHE A 79 12.91 6.32 -15.50
CA PHE A 79 14.20 6.08 -14.88
C PHE A 79 14.89 4.85 -15.48
N SER A 80 16.19 4.80 -15.33
CA SER A 80 17.04 3.64 -15.64
C SER A 80 17.99 3.37 -14.48
N GLU A 81 18.38 2.12 -14.30
CA GLU A 81 19.38 1.70 -13.31
C GLU A 81 20.72 1.46 -13.99
N VAL A 82 21.80 1.95 -13.38
CA VAL A 82 23.18 1.70 -13.80
C VAL A 82 23.91 1.04 -12.65
N LYS A 83 24.57 -0.09 -12.89
CA LYS A 83 25.37 -0.77 -11.89
C LYS A 83 26.50 0.15 -11.40
N ILE A 84 26.66 0.17 -10.08
CA ILE A 84 27.73 0.91 -9.42
C ILE A 84 28.48 -0.02 -8.47
N ASP A 85 29.77 0.23 -8.31
CA ASP A 85 30.57 -0.40 -7.30
C ASP A 85 30.30 0.23 -5.93
N THR A 86 30.31 -0.60 -4.90
CA THR A 86 30.06 -0.14 -3.53
C THR A 86 31.18 -0.62 -2.62
N VAL A 87 31.78 0.31 -1.94
CA VAL A 87 32.77 0.01 -0.91
C VAL A 87 32.07 -0.02 0.45
N TYR A 88 32.10 -1.17 1.11
CA TYR A 88 31.63 -1.33 2.49
C TYR A 88 32.82 -1.19 3.44
N ILE A 89 32.81 -0.16 4.26
CA ILE A 89 33.81 0.09 5.28
C ILE A 89 33.32 -0.54 6.57
N ASP A 90 34.15 -1.38 7.22
CA ASP A 90 33.85 -2.04 8.50
C ASP A 90 32.46 -2.69 8.57
N ASP A 91 32.12 -3.52 7.57
CA ASP A 91 30.81 -4.18 7.46
C ASP A 91 29.62 -3.21 7.60
N ASN A 92 29.80 -1.97 7.19
CA ASN A 92 28.80 -0.92 7.26
C ASN A 92 28.44 -0.47 8.71
N GLN A 93 29.36 -0.61 9.67
CA GLN A 93 29.14 -0.20 11.06
C GLN A 93 28.93 1.31 11.20
N THR A 94 29.43 2.10 10.28
CA THR A 94 29.24 3.55 10.23
C THR A 94 27.84 3.97 9.75
N SER A 95 26.98 3.03 9.40
CA SER A 95 25.63 3.32 8.95
C SER A 95 24.77 3.92 10.07
N HIS A 96 24.26 5.12 9.86
CA HIS A 96 23.32 5.78 10.77
C HIS A 96 21.87 5.26 10.62
N PHE A 97 21.67 4.11 9.95
CA PHE A 97 20.37 3.49 9.78
C PHE A 97 19.88 2.86 11.09
N ARG A 98 18.75 3.36 11.58
CA ARG A 98 18.04 2.83 12.77
C ARG A 98 16.97 1.86 12.31
N PRO A 99 17.15 0.50 12.45
CA PRO A 99 16.35 -0.49 11.76
C PRO A 99 14.83 -0.32 11.97
N VAL A 100 14.39 -0.11 13.18
CA VAL A 100 12.95 0.02 13.48
C VAL A 100 12.40 1.37 13.03
N ARG A 101 13.05 2.47 13.46
CA ARG A 101 12.56 3.82 13.22
C ARG A 101 12.54 4.19 11.73
N ASP A 102 13.63 3.89 11.03
CA ASP A 102 13.76 4.23 9.62
C ASP A 102 12.89 3.30 8.76
N SER A 103 12.73 2.02 9.14
CA SER A 103 11.77 1.13 8.48
C SER A 103 10.32 1.60 8.64
N ILE A 104 9.91 2.06 9.83
CA ILE A 104 8.57 2.63 10.03
C ILE A 104 8.35 3.83 9.10
N ARG A 105 9.33 4.70 8.92
CA ARG A 105 9.25 5.83 8.01
C ARG A 105 9.17 5.41 6.54
N ILE A 106 10.03 4.47 6.12
CA ILE A 106 10.07 3.94 4.76
C ILE A 106 8.73 3.28 4.39
N TYR A 107 8.16 2.51 5.31
CA TYR A 107 6.88 1.81 5.09
C TYR A 107 5.65 2.59 5.57
N GLY A 108 5.80 3.85 5.95
CA GLY A 108 4.76 4.67 6.57
C GLY A 108 3.45 4.69 5.79
N LEU A 109 3.50 4.79 4.46
CA LEU A 109 2.30 4.74 3.61
C LEU A 109 1.56 3.40 3.74
N ILE A 110 2.29 2.30 3.72
CA ILE A 110 1.71 0.94 3.83
C ILE A 110 1.14 0.73 5.22
N LEU A 111 1.90 1.10 6.25
CA LEU A 111 1.48 0.99 7.65
C LEU A 111 0.22 1.83 7.92
N SER A 112 0.17 3.05 7.39
CA SER A 112 -1.02 3.92 7.51
C SER A 112 -2.24 3.29 6.83
N PHE A 113 -2.06 2.63 5.68
CA PHE A 113 -3.14 1.93 5.00
C PHE A 113 -3.63 0.70 5.79
N VAL A 114 -2.71 -0.09 6.33
CA VAL A 114 -3.05 -1.22 7.22
C VAL A 114 -3.82 -0.71 8.44
N LEU A 115 -3.31 0.33 9.09
CA LEU A 115 -3.94 0.93 10.27
C LEU A 115 -5.34 1.47 9.96
N SER A 116 -5.52 2.15 8.82
CA SER A 116 -6.84 2.62 8.39
C SER A 116 -7.85 1.49 8.21
N SER A 117 -7.38 0.35 7.70
CA SER A 117 -8.21 -0.85 7.52
C SER A 117 -8.61 -1.48 8.86
N VAL A 118 -7.67 -1.53 9.82
CA VAL A 118 -7.94 -2.01 11.20
C VAL A 118 -8.94 -1.09 11.91
N ILE A 119 -8.74 0.23 11.83
CA ILE A 119 -9.66 1.21 12.42
C ILE A 119 -11.06 1.04 11.82
N SER A 120 -11.17 0.88 10.51
CA SER A 120 -12.46 0.70 9.83
C SER A 120 -13.15 -0.60 10.25
N PHE A 121 -12.39 -1.67 10.44
CA PHE A 121 -12.91 -2.93 10.95
C PHE A 121 -13.45 -2.79 12.38
N LEU A 122 -12.76 -2.08 13.26
CA LEU A 122 -13.22 -1.82 14.62
C LEU A 122 -14.49 -0.96 14.64
N ILE A 123 -14.56 0.06 13.78
CA ILE A 123 -15.77 0.88 13.59
C ILE A 123 -16.94 0.00 13.11
N ASP A 124 -16.70 -0.83 12.08
CA ASP A 124 -17.72 -1.72 11.50
C ASP A 124 -18.30 -2.67 12.56
N THR A 125 -17.43 -3.37 13.27
CA THR A 125 -17.82 -4.33 14.29
C THR A 125 -18.50 -3.66 15.48
N GLY A 126 -17.97 -2.53 15.95
CA GLY A 126 -18.55 -1.77 17.04
C GLY A 126 -19.94 -1.22 16.71
N LEU A 127 -20.10 -0.61 15.53
CA LEU A 127 -21.39 -0.10 15.08
C LEU A 127 -22.39 -1.21 14.80
N PHE A 128 -21.97 -2.32 14.18
CA PHE A 128 -22.83 -3.48 13.99
C PHE A 128 -23.38 -3.99 15.32
N THR A 129 -22.52 -4.17 16.31
CA THR A 129 -22.92 -4.63 17.65
C THR A 129 -23.89 -3.66 18.32
N LEU A 130 -23.56 -2.35 18.26
CA LEU A 130 -24.41 -1.30 18.84
C LEU A 130 -25.80 -1.29 18.18
N PHE A 131 -25.85 -1.33 16.86
CA PHE A 131 -27.11 -1.26 16.12
C PHE A 131 -27.94 -2.52 16.32
N ASN A 132 -27.33 -3.71 16.26
CA ASN A 132 -28.04 -4.97 16.37
C ASN A 132 -28.60 -5.22 17.78
N ILE A 133 -27.86 -4.81 18.83
CA ILE A 133 -28.28 -5.07 20.23
C ILE A 133 -29.21 -3.94 20.75
N PHE A 134 -28.90 -2.68 20.45
CA PHE A 134 -29.58 -1.57 21.11
C PHE A 134 -30.52 -0.79 20.20
N LEU A 135 -30.17 -0.61 18.90
CA LEU A 135 -30.94 0.31 18.06
C LEU A 135 -32.04 -0.38 17.26
N PHE A 136 -31.80 -1.55 16.74
CA PHE A 136 -32.71 -2.32 15.88
C PHE A 136 -33.17 -3.65 16.48
N SER A 137 -32.91 -3.91 17.76
CA SER A 137 -33.21 -5.19 18.44
C SER A 137 -34.71 -5.58 18.38
N TRP A 138 -35.59 -4.63 18.21
CA TRP A 138 -37.04 -4.81 18.08
C TRP A 138 -37.51 -5.22 16.66
N ASN A 139 -36.64 -5.22 15.66
CA ASN A 139 -36.98 -5.47 14.26
C ASN A 139 -36.53 -6.88 13.85
N GLU A 140 -37.38 -7.61 13.13
CA GLU A 140 -37.07 -8.95 12.58
C GLU A 140 -35.83 -8.95 11.67
N TYR A 141 -35.58 -7.83 10.97
CA TYR A 141 -34.44 -7.63 10.07
C TYR A 141 -33.25 -6.92 10.76
N SER A 142 -33.21 -6.91 12.10
CA SER A 142 -32.18 -6.17 12.88
C SER A 142 -30.76 -6.46 12.41
N TYR A 143 -30.46 -7.75 12.16
CA TYR A 143 -29.14 -8.16 11.66
C TYR A 143 -28.78 -7.52 10.33
N ALA A 144 -29.67 -7.61 9.34
CA ALA A 144 -29.41 -7.10 7.99
C ALA A 144 -29.30 -5.56 7.98
N ILE A 145 -30.20 -4.86 8.69
CA ILE A 145 -30.19 -3.40 8.79
C ILE A 145 -28.91 -2.93 9.48
N SER A 146 -28.56 -3.57 10.61
CA SER A 146 -27.35 -3.24 11.36
C SER A 146 -26.08 -3.45 10.52
N LEU A 147 -26.03 -4.56 9.77
CA LEU A 147 -24.91 -4.88 8.90
C LEU A 147 -24.73 -3.80 7.80
N VAL A 148 -25.81 -3.43 7.13
CA VAL A 148 -25.76 -2.44 6.03
C VAL A 148 -25.37 -1.06 6.59
N CYS A 149 -26.02 -0.62 7.67
CA CYS A 149 -25.72 0.68 8.29
C CYS A 149 -24.27 0.78 8.78
N ALA A 150 -23.79 -0.26 9.49
CA ALA A 150 -22.41 -0.31 9.96
C ALA A 150 -21.43 -0.28 8.78
N ARG A 151 -21.70 -1.07 7.72
CA ARG A 151 -20.86 -1.14 6.54
C ARG A 151 -20.79 0.19 5.78
N VAL A 152 -21.89 0.91 5.62
CA VAL A 152 -21.91 2.22 4.97
C VAL A 152 -21.08 3.23 5.76
N ILE A 153 -21.24 3.27 7.08
CA ILE A 153 -20.49 4.20 7.93
C ILE A 153 -19.00 3.84 7.98
N SER A 154 -18.66 2.58 8.20
CA SER A 154 -17.25 2.13 8.28
C SER A 154 -16.49 2.31 6.97
N SER A 155 -17.13 2.02 5.83
CA SER A 155 -16.53 2.25 4.51
C SER A 155 -16.35 3.74 4.21
N SER A 156 -17.29 4.59 4.64
CA SER A 156 -17.15 6.04 4.52
C SER A 156 -16.01 6.57 5.38
N ALA A 157 -15.86 6.07 6.60
CA ALA A 157 -14.73 6.39 7.48
C ALA A 157 -13.40 5.94 6.84
N ASN A 158 -13.33 4.71 6.32
CA ASN A 158 -12.15 4.20 5.62
C ASN A 158 -11.77 5.08 4.43
N TYR A 159 -12.75 5.45 3.59
CA TYR A 159 -12.53 6.38 2.49
C TYR A 159 -11.93 7.71 2.95
N LEU A 160 -12.50 8.32 4.01
CA LEU A 160 -12.02 9.60 4.53
C LEU A 160 -10.62 9.52 5.10
N ILE A 161 -10.30 8.46 5.86
CA ILE A 161 -8.96 8.22 6.40
C ILE A 161 -7.96 8.03 5.25
N ASN A 162 -8.29 7.17 4.29
CA ASN A 162 -7.41 6.91 3.16
C ASN A 162 -7.18 8.16 2.32
N ARG A 163 -8.22 8.95 2.07
CA ARG A 163 -8.11 10.21 1.31
C ARG A 163 -7.26 11.26 2.02
N ARG A 164 -7.46 11.46 3.34
CA ARG A 164 -6.85 12.58 4.08
C ARG A 164 -5.51 12.22 4.71
N VAL A 165 -5.35 10.98 5.16
CA VAL A 165 -4.19 10.56 5.96
C VAL A 165 -3.25 9.68 5.15
N VAL A 166 -3.75 8.65 4.44
CA VAL A 166 -2.92 7.67 3.77
C VAL A 166 -2.38 8.22 2.45
N PHE A 167 -3.27 8.56 1.53
CA PHE A 167 -2.88 9.00 0.19
C PHE A 167 -2.76 10.52 0.05
N GLN A 168 -3.36 11.28 0.98
CA GLN A 168 -3.36 12.75 1.04
C GLN A 168 -3.77 13.42 -0.27
N ASN A 169 -4.55 12.72 -1.09
CA ASN A 169 -4.98 13.11 -2.42
C ASN A 169 -6.40 12.60 -2.68
N GLY A 170 -7.08 13.18 -3.63
CA GLY A 170 -8.35 12.68 -4.09
C GLY A 170 -9.26 13.80 -4.60
N GLU A 171 -9.61 13.71 -5.87
CA GLU A 171 -10.66 14.52 -6.49
C GLU A 171 -12.03 14.16 -5.93
N LYS A 172 -13.07 14.97 -6.22
CA LYS A 172 -14.46 14.65 -5.88
C LYS A 172 -14.91 13.30 -6.46
N SER A 173 -14.42 12.94 -7.65
CA SER A 173 -14.67 11.66 -8.32
C SER A 173 -14.09 10.44 -7.60
N SER A 174 -13.17 10.62 -6.67
CA SER A 174 -12.55 9.50 -5.94
C SER A 174 -13.55 8.74 -5.05
N VAL A 175 -14.62 9.39 -4.60
CA VAL A 175 -15.70 8.73 -3.85
C VAL A 175 -16.33 7.62 -4.69
N VAL A 176 -16.77 7.96 -5.89
CA VAL A 176 -17.43 7.00 -6.79
C VAL A 176 -16.49 5.85 -7.14
N ARG A 177 -15.23 6.16 -7.49
CA ARG A 177 -14.22 5.14 -7.77
C ARG A 177 -13.95 4.21 -6.59
N TYR A 178 -13.96 4.76 -5.37
CA TYR A 178 -13.77 3.98 -4.15
C TYR A 178 -14.89 2.95 -3.96
N TYR A 179 -16.16 3.38 -4.07
CA TYR A 179 -17.29 2.48 -3.90
C TYR A 179 -17.44 1.46 -5.04
N ILE A 180 -17.10 1.83 -6.27
CA ILE A 180 -17.01 0.87 -7.40
C ILE A 180 -15.95 -0.20 -7.07
N LEU A 181 -14.76 0.21 -6.64
CA LEU A 181 -13.70 -0.72 -6.26
C LEU A 181 -14.15 -1.64 -5.12
N ALA A 182 -14.76 -1.09 -4.08
CA ALA A 182 -15.26 -1.87 -2.95
C ALA A 182 -16.29 -2.92 -3.37
N ALA A 183 -17.24 -2.54 -4.24
CA ALA A 183 -18.23 -3.47 -4.79
C ALA A 183 -17.59 -4.59 -5.63
N VAL A 184 -16.65 -4.24 -6.52
CA VAL A 184 -15.93 -5.22 -7.34
C VAL A 184 -15.13 -6.20 -6.47
N LEU A 185 -14.38 -5.71 -5.49
CA LEU A 185 -13.58 -6.55 -4.61
C LEU A 185 -14.46 -7.48 -3.77
N LEU A 186 -15.59 -6.99 -3.28
CA LEU A 186 -16.57 -7.81 -2.54
C LEU A 186 -17.12 -8.93 -3.42
N THR A 187 -17.56 -8.60 -4.64
CA THR A 187 -18.11 -9.58 -5.58
C THR A 187 -17.07 -10.64 -5.95
N VAL A 188 -15.84 -10.22 -6.26
CA VAL A 188 -14.76 -11.16 -6.61
C VAL A 188 -14.42 -12.06 -5.43
N SER A 189 -14.27 -11.50 -4.22
CA SER A 189 -13.96 -12.28 -3.02
C SER A 189 -15.06 -13.32 -2.72
N ALA A 190 -16.33 -12.91 -2.81
CA ALA A 190 -17.46 -13.80 -2.59
C ALA A 190 -17.53 -14.91 -3.64
N SER A 191 -17.37 -14.56 -4.93
CA SER A 191 -17.39 -15.53 -6.04
C SER A 191 -16.27 -16.55 -5.95
N VAL A 192 -15.04 -16.08 -5.67
CA VAL A 192 -13.88 -16.96 -5.51
C VAL A 192 -14.08 -17.89 -4.32
N GLY A 193 -14.52 -17.35 -3.16
CA GLY A 193 -14.81 -18.17 -1.97
C GLY A 193 -15.85 -19.25 -2.24
N GLN A 194 -16.93 -18.90 -2.93
CA GLN A 194 -18.02 -19.85 -3.28
C GLN A 194 -17.53 -20.93 -4.24
N LEU A 195 -16.75 -20.57 -5.27
CA LEU A 195 -16.16 -21.54 -6.19
C LEU A 195 -15.31 -22.57 -5.46
N PHE A 196 -14.42 -22.12 -4.57
CA PHE A 196 -13.58 -23.05 -3.78
C PHE A 196 -14.43 -23.97 -2.89
N SER A 197 -15.46 -23.44 -2.23
CA SER A 197 -16.36 -24.23 -1.38
C SER A 197 -17.14 -25.28 -2.17
N GLN A 198 -17.61 -24.94 -3.37
CA GLN A 198 -18.41 -25.86 -4.20
C GLN A 198 -17.57 -26.92 -4.92
N PHE A 199 -16.42 -26.57 -5.47
CA PHE A 199 -15.63 -27.48 -6.31
C PHE A 199 -14.67 -28.39 -5.53
N LEU A 200 -14.24 -28.00 -4.33
CA LEU A 200 -13.20 -28.73 -3.62
C LEU A 200 -13.71 -29.52 -2.41
N SER A 201 -14.99 -29.35 -1.98
CA SER A 201 -15.58 -30.04 -0.83
C SER A 201 -14.62 -30.15 0.38
N LEU A 202 -13.95 -29.03 0.68
CA LEU A 202 -12.84 -28.98 1.64
C LEU A 202 -13.34 -28.99 3.10
N PRO A 203 -12.55 -29.51 4.02
CA PRO A 203 -12.83 -29.35 5.45
C PRO A 203 -12.91 -27.87 5.84
N LYS A 204 -13.82 -27.50 6.77
CA LYS A 204 -14.03 -26.11 7.23
C LYS A 204 -12.75 -25.34 7.61
N PRO A 205 -11.75 -25.93 8.29
CA PRO A 205 -10.49 -25.23 8.57
C PRO A 205 -9.72 -24.84 7.30
N VAL A 206 -9.75 -25.67 6.25
CA VAL A 206 -9.06 -25.41 4.98
C VAL A 206 -9.76 -24.29 4.20
N GLU A 207 -11.09 -24.27 4.19
CA GLU A 207 -11.87 -23.16 3.62
C GLU A 207 -11.49 -21.82 4.27
N THR A 208 -11.31 -21.80 5.60
CA THR A 208 -10.87 -20.61 6.33
C THR A 208 -9.49 -20.13 5.90
N VAL A 209 -8.54 -21.04 5.72
CA VAL A 209 -7.17 -20.70 5.23
C VAL A 209 -7.23 -20.12 3.82
N ILE A 210 -8.02 -20.73 2.93
CA ILE A 210 -8.21 -20.23 1.55
C ILE A 210 -8.83 -18.83 1.59
N LYS A 211 -9.86 -18.62 2.40
CA LYS A 211 -10.47 -17.29 2.57
C LYS A 211 -9.44 -16.26 3.01
N ILE A 212 -8.61 -16.54 3.99
CA ILE A 212 -7.54 -15.64 4.45
C ILE A 212 -6.57 -15.33 3.30
N ALA A 213 -6.18 -16.33 2.51
CA ALA A 213 -5.29 -16.13 1.38
C ALA A 213 -5.93 -15.23 0.30
N VAL A 214 -7.21 -15.44 -0.02
CA VAL A 214 -7.97 -14.59 -0.95
C VAL A 214 -8.06 -13.15 -0.41
N ASP A 215 -8.38 -12.98 0.86
CA ASP A 215 -8.49 -11.66 1.49
C ASP A 215 -7.14 -10.90 1.47
N LEU A 216 -6.02 -11.59 1.66
CA LEU A 216 -4.69 -10.99 1.52
C LEU A 216 -4.40 -10.53 0.08
N VAL A 217 -4.77 -11.33 -0.91
CA VAL A 217 -4.63 -10.93 -2.32
C VAL A 217 -5.52 -9.72 -2.61
N MET A 218 -6.77 -9.74 -2.17
CA MET A 218 -7.71 -8.61 -2.34
C MET A 218 -7.22 -7.34 -1.64
N PHE A 219 -6.58 -7.46 -0.47
CA PHE A 219 -5.96 -6.34 0.23
C PHE A 219 -4.84 -5.69 -0.63
N ILE A 220 -3.97 -6.50 -1.24
CA ILE A 220 -2.90 -5.99 -2.13
C ILE A 220 -3.51 -5.30 -3.37
N VAL A 221 -4.52 -5.91 -3.97
CA VAL A 221 -5.24 -5.34 -5.12
C VAL A 221 -5.91 -4.02 -4.73
N SER A 222 -6.59 -3.99 -3.58
CA SER A 222 -7.23 -2.79 -3.03
C SER A 222 -6.23 -1.65 -2.84
N PHE A 223 -5.09 -1.92 -2.20
CA PHE A 223 -4.04 -0.91 -2.03
C PHE A 223 -3.56 -0.34 -3.37
N ARG A 224 -3.23 -1.23 -4.32
CA ARG A 224 -2.76 -0.80 -5.65
C ARG A 224 -3.79 0.05 -6.38
N MET A 225 -5.03 -0.40 -6.42
CA MET A 225 -6.12 0.30 -7.11
C MET A 225 -6.44 1.64 -6.42
N GLN A 226 -6.42 1.69 -5.10
CA GLN A 226 -6.60 2.95 -4.38
C GLN A 226 -5.47 3.93 -4.67
N HIS A 227 -4.21 3.47 -4.66
CA HIS A 227 -3.05 4.31 -4.94
C HIS A 227 -3.00 4.81 -6.39
N THR A 228 -3.32 3.96 -7.38
CA THR A 228 -3.10 4.26 -8.81
C THR A 228 -4.32 4.82 -9.52
N TRP A 229 -5.52 4.54 -9.03
CA TRP A 229 -6.76 4.88 -9.72
C TRP A 229 -7.73 5.71 -8.88
N VAL A 230 -8.01 5.30 -7.64
CA VAL A 230 -9.00 5.98 -6.79
C VAL A 230 -8.51 7.37 -6.38
N PHE A 231 -7.29 7.44 -5.84
CA PHE A 231 -6.70 8.66 -5.29
C PHE A 231 -5.64 9.30 -6.20
N LYS A 232 -5.66 8.96 -7.51
CA LYS A 232 -4.76 9.60 -8.48
C LYS A 232 -5.13 11.07 -8.68
N ASN A 233 -4.16 11.97 -8.60
CA ASN A 233 -4.31 13.37 -8.93
C ASN A 233 -4.28 13.58 -10.44
N LYS A 234 -5.26 14.32 -11.00
CA LYS A 234 -5.28 14.70 -12.42
C LYS A 234 -4.55 16.01 -12.73
N SER A 235 -4.17 16.77 -11.72
CA SER A 235 -3.69 18.14 -11.86
C SER A 235 -2.33 18.33 -12.57
N GLU A 236 -1.71 17.26 -13.09
CA GLU A 236 -0.39 17.32 -13.74
C GLU A 236 -0.36 16.81 -15.20
N VAL A 237 -1.51 16.49 -15.78
CA VAL A 237 -1.59 16.05 -17.19
C VAL A 237 -1.98 17.21 -18.15
N SER A 238 -2.31 18.38 -17.61
CA SER A 238 -2.88 19.50 -18.37
C SER A 238 -1.84 20.56 -18.81
N GLU A 239 -0.55 20.33 -18.64
CA GLU A 239 0.50 21.18 -19.22
C GLU A 239 1.42 20.35 -20.13
N LYS A 240 0.87 19.96 -21.27
CA LYS A 240 1.62 19.59 -22.47
C LYS A 240 1.10 20.39 -23.64
#